data_b61f7094df49cc832972393cce655622
#
_entry.id   b61f7094df49cc832972393cce655622
#
_cell.length_a   1.000
_cell.length_b   1.000
_cell.length_c   1.000
_cell.angle_alpha   90.00
_cell.angle_beta   90.00
_cell.angle_gamma   90.00
#
_symmetry.space_group_name_H-M   'P 1'
#
loop_
_entity.id
_entity.type
_entity.pdbx_description
1 polymer ?
#
loop_
_entity_poly.entity_id
_entity_poly.type
_entity_poly.pdbx_seq_one_letter_code
_entity_poly.pdbx_strand_id
1 'polypeptide(L)'
;MKVAIYARVSTDRSQTVQNQLRELHEVAHRQGWVVTAVCTDEGVSGAKGRDQRPGFDALLKGVARRDFEMIAAWSVDRLGRSLPHLVGFLGDIQAKGVDLYLHQQGLDTSTPSGRAMFGMLGVFAEFERSMIRERILSGLRRTSKKSGRKPMADDRVQAIRRSLADGAGIRATARLHAASPMTVSKIARDMAGPSDPVAA
;
A
#
# COMPACT_ATOMS: atom_id res chain seq x y z
N MET A 1 -9.72 29.03 -10.76
CA MET A 1 -9.60 27.64 -10.29
C MET A 1 -8.94 27.64 -8.92
N LYS A 2 -9.54 26.96 -7.93
CA LYS A 2 -8.99 26.82 -6.57
C LYS A 2 -7.98 25.68 -6.52
N VAL A 3 -6.80 25.90 -5.96
CA VAL A 3 -5.70 24.94 -5.96
C VAL A 3 -5.17 24.71 -4.55
N ALA A 4 -4.90 23.46 -4.20
CA ALA A 4 -4.09 23.08 -3.04
C ALA A 4 -2.66 22.75 -3.49
N ILE A 5 -1.67 23.35 -2.86
CA ILE A 5 -0.27 23.03 -3.09
C ILE A 5 0.15 21.93 -2.10
N TYR A 6 0.84 20.90 -2.62
CA TYR A 6 1.45 19.88 -1.81
C TYR A 6 2.96 19.80 -2.05
N ALA A 7 3.75 19.94 -1.00
CA ALA A 7 5.20 19.80 -1.05
C ALA A 7 5.71 18.81 0.00
N ARG A 8 6.72 18.01 -0.38
CA ARG A 8 7.36 17.04 0.52
C ARG A 8 8.86 16.96 0.25
N VAL A 9 9.64 16.95 1.31
CA VAL A 9 11.07 16.63 1.25
C VAL A 9 11.40 15.50 2.22
N SER A 10 12.27 14.59 1.77
CA SER A 10 12.96 13.66 2.67
C SER A 10 14.10 14.40 3.38
N THR A 11 14.75 13.73 4.31
CA THR A 11 15.94 14.26 5.03
C THR A 11 17.14 14.59 4.11
N ASP A 12 17.05 14.36 2.81
CA ASP A 12 18.10 14.68 1.85
C ASP A 12 18.14 16.18 1.57
N ARG A 13 19.32 16.79 1.74
CA ARG A 13 19.53 18.25 1.82
C ARG A 13 19.54 18.98 0.46
N SER A 14 19.29 18.30 -0.66
CA SER A 14 19.42 18.91 -1.99
C SER A 14 18.24 19.78 -2.43
N GLN A 15 17.07 19.61 -1.81
CA GLN A 15 15.89 20.44 -2.07
C GLN A 15 15.18 20.80 -0.76
N THR A 16 14.75 22.05 -0.65
CA THR A 16 13.93 22.50 0.47
C THR A 16 12.46 22.57 0.09
N VAL A 17 11.58 22.39 1.07
CA VAL A 17 10.12 22.60 0.88
C VAL A 17 9.88 24.01 0.34
N GLN A 18 10.62 25.01 0.82
CA GLN A 18 10.49 26.41 0.42
C GLN A 18 10.73 26.63 -1.08
N ASN A 19 11.74 25.96 -1.66
CA ASN A 19 11.98 26.06 -3.10
C ASN A 19 10.83 25.48 -3.91
N GLN A 20 10.32 24.31 -3.53
CA GLN A 20 9.16 23.70 -4.19
C GLN A 20 7.92 24.60 -4.07
N LEU A 21 7.67 25.14 -2.89
CA LEU A 21 6.52 26.04 -2.67
C LEU A 21 6.65 27.31 -3.50
N ARG A 22 7.83 27.96 -3.53
CA ARG A 22 8.04 29.16 -4.33
C ARG A 22 7.71 28.92 -5.80
N GLU A 23 8.27 27.88 -6.41
CA GLU A 23 8.02 27.60 -7.82
C GLU A 23 6.55 27.23 -8.10
N LEU A 24 5.89 26.48 -7.22
CA LEU A 24 4.48 26.16 -7.36
C LEU A 24 3.60 27.41 -7.19
N HIS A 25 3.95 28.34 -6.32
CA HIS A 25 3.26 29.64 -6.20
C HIS A 25 3.46 30.52 -7.45
N GLU A 26 4.66 30.53 -8.03
CA GLU A 26 4.94 31.22 -9.28
C GLU A 26 4.12 30.65 -10.44
N VAL A 27 3.99 29.31 -10.50
CA VAL A 27 3.10 28.66 -11.48
C VAL A 27 1.64 29.06 -11.24
N ALA A 28 1.17 28.97 -10.01
CA ALA A 28 -0.20 29.33 -9.65
C ALA A 28 -0.52 30.79 -10.07
N HIS A 29 0.40 31.70 -9.81
CA HIS A 29 0.26 33.11 -10.21
C HIS A 29 0.18 33.26 -11.74
N ARG A 30 1.08 32.62 -12.50
CA ARG A 30 1.09 32.67 -13.98
C ARG A 30 -0.17 32.08 -14.59
N GLN A 31 -0.73 31.04 -13.97
CA GLN A 31 -1.94 30.35 -14.43
C GLN A 31 -3.25 31.01 -13.92
N GLY A 32 -3.15 32.06 -13.11
CA GLY A 32 -4.31 32.69 -12.50
C GLY A 32 -5.06 31.80 -11.51
N TRP A 33 -4.35 30.86 -10.85
CA TRP A 33 -4.94 29.98 -9.85
C TRP A 33 -4.99 30.66 -8.48
N VAL A 34 -6.05 30.34 -7.72
CA VAL A 34 -6.20 30.81 -6.34
C VAL A 34 -5.74 29.68 -5.40
N VAL A 35 -4.61 29.88 -4.73
CA VAL A 35 -4.11 28.92 -3.74
C VAL A 35 -4.95 29.01 -2.48
N THR A 36 -5.70 27.96 -2.17
CA THR A 36 -6.62 27.89 -1.02
C THR A 36 -6.05 27.06 0.13
N ALA A 37 -5.10 26.19 -0.13
CA ALA A 37 -4.44 25.38 0.87
C ALA A 37 -2.97 25.11 0.50
N VAL A 38 -2.13 25.03 1.52
CA VAL A 38 -0.73 24.58 1.40
C VAL A 38 -0.50 23.47 2.42
N CYS A 39 -0.17 22.28 1.93
CA CYS A 39 0.07 21.09 2.74
C CYS A 39 1.52 20.65 2.59
N THR A 40 2.24 20.46 3.69
CA THR A 40 3.66 20.09 3.65
C THR A 40 3.97 18.92 4.56
N ASP A 41 4.91 18.07 4.11
CA ASP A 41 5.50 17.01 4.93
C ASP A 41 7.03 17.11 4.85
N GLU A 42 7.68 17.48 5.95
CA GLU A 42 9.14 17.63 6.04
C GLU A 42 9.78 16.44 6.76
N GLY A 43 10.94 15.99 6.27
CA GLY A 43 11.69 14.87 6.86
C GLY A 43 10.99 13.51 6.75
N VAL A 44 9.96 13.41 5.92
CA VAL A 44 9.14 12.21 5.79
C VAL A 44 9.41 11.53 4.44
N SER A 45 9.85 10.27 4.48
CA SER A 45 10.01 9.46 3.25
C SER A 45 8.65 9.22 2.58
N GLY A 46 8.60 9.31 1.25
CA GLY A 46 7.41 8.92 0.46
C GLY A 46 7.00 7.46 0.67
N ALA A 47 7.88 6.67 1.32
CA ALA A 47 7.66 5.29 1.72
C ALA A 47 6.72 5.15 2.93
N LYS A 48 6.50 6.18 3.72
CA LYS A 48 5.65 6.15 4.90
C LYS A 48 4.17 6.26 4.52
N GLY A 49 3.33 5.53 5.24
CA GLY A 49 1.88 5.54 5.04
C GLY A 49 1.25 6.91 5.34
N ARG A 50 -0.05 7.00 5.10
CA ARG A 50 -0.86 8.18 5.37
C ARG A 50 -0.71 8.67 6.82
N ASP A 51 -0.69 7.75 7.79
CA ASP A 51 -0.61 8.04 9.23
C ASP A 51 0.66 8.81 9.64
N GLN A 52 1.71 8.75 8.81
CA GLN A 52 2.98 9.41 9.06
C GLN A 52 3.20 10.63 8.14
N ARG A 53 2.17 11.07 7.44
CA ARG A 53 2.18 12.19 6.49
C ARG A 53 1.00 13.12 6.79
N PRO A 54 1.08 13.94 7.85
CA PRO A 54 -0.03 14.82 8.26
C PRO A 54 -0.44 15.82 7.18
N GLY A 55 0.51 16.35 6.41
CA GLY A 55 0.21 17.23 5.27
C GLY A 55 -0.56 16.51 4.17
N PHE A 56 -0.18 15.28 3.85
CA PHE A 56 -0.91 14.47 2.88
C PHE A 56 -2.29 14.05 3.37
N ASP A 57 -2.44 13.76 4.67
CA ASP A 57 -3.74 13.46 5.26
C ASP A 57 -4.68 14.69 5.21
N ALA A 58 -4.15 15.89 5.52
CA ALA A 58 -4.90 17.15 5.38
C ALA A 58 -5.33 17.40 3.94
N LEU A 59 -4.45 17.15 2.96
CA LEU A 59 -4.75 17.24 1.54
C LEU A 59 -5.92 16.32 1.16
N LEU A 60 -5.88 15.03 1.57
CA LEU A 60 -6.96 14.07 1.28
C LEU A 60 -8.29 14.44 1.94
N LYS A 61 -8.25 15.02 3.14
CA LYS A 61 -9.44 15.58 3.80
C LYS A 61 -10.03 16.74 3.01
N GLY A 62 -9.18 17.63 2.46
CA GLY A 62 -9.60 18.72 1.58
C GLY A 62 -10.23 18.21 0.28
N VAL A 63 -9.67 17.16 -0.35
CA VAL A 63 -10.28 16.47 -1.50
C VAL A 63 -11.67 15.94 -1.15
N ALA A 64 -11.81 15.31 0.02
CA ALA A 64 -13.10 14.75 0.45
C ALA A 64 -14.18 15.83 0.65
N ARG A 65 -13.77 17.03 1.11
CA ARG A 65 -14.66 18.19 1.30
C ARG A 65 -14.86 19.04 0.03
N ARG A 66 -14.08 18.75 -1.03
CA ARG A 66 -14.04 19.58 -2.26
C ARG A 66 -13.63 21.03 -2.00
N ASP A 67 -12.66 21.23 -1.12
CA ASP A 67 -12.17 22.57 -0.75
C ASP A 67 -11.43 23.26 -1.93
N PHE A 68 -10.97 22.48 -2.92
CA PHE A 68 -10.24 22.93 -4.11
C PHE A 68 -10.54 22.02 -5.32
N GLU A 69 -10.24 22.52 -6.50
CA GLU A 69 -10.50 21.88 -7.80
C GLU A 69 -9.26 21.18 -8.37
N MET A 70 -8.07 21.54 -7.87
CA MET A 70 -6.80 20.97 -8.34
C MET A 70 -5.80 20.80 -7.19
N ILE A 71 -4.97 19.79 -7.29
CA ILE A 71 -3.77 19.63 -6.49
C ILE A 71 -2.55 19.97 -7.34
N ALA A 72 -1.70 20.89 -6.89
CA ALA A 72 -0.42 21.18 -7.50
C ALA A 72 0.71 20.55 -6.65
N ALA A 73 1.52 19.70 -7.24
CA ALA A 73 2.67 19.09 -6.58
C ALA A 73 3.93 19.23 -7.43
N TRP A 74 5.10 19.17 -6.76
CA TRP A 74 6.39 19.31 -7.42
C TRP A 74 6.65 18.19 -8.42
N SER A 75 6.45 16.93 -7.99
CA SER A 75 6.73 15.74 -8.79
C SER A 75 5.97 14.52 -8.28
N VAL A 76 5.92 13.49 -9.12
CA VAL A 76 5.27 12.19 -8.84
C VAL A 76 5.72 11.57 -7.51
N ASP A 77 7.02 11.58 -7.25
CA ASP A 77 7.62 10.98 -6.05
C ASP A 77 7.26 11.70 -4.74
N ARG A 78 6.69 12.89 -4.83
CA ARG A 78 6.14 13.61 -3.68
C ARG A 78 4.80 13.04 -3.24
N LEU A 79 4.00 12.58 -4.19
CA LEU A 79 2.66 12.05 -3.93
C LEU A 79 2.67 10.55 -3.62
N GLY A 80 3.43 9.74 -4.37
CA GLY A 80 3.42 8.28 -4.27
C GLY A 80 4.80 7.63 -4.30
N ARG A 81 4.85 6.34 -3.96
CA ARG A 81 6.08 5.52 -3.98
C ARG A 81 6.34 4.83 -5.31
N SER A 82 5.31 4.63 -6.08
CA SER A 82 5.34 3.85 -7.31
C SER A 82 4.24 4.34 -8.24
N LEU A 83 4.41 4.05 -9.52
CA LEU A 83 3.42 4.38 -10.54
C LEU A 83 2.02 3.82 -10.22
N PRO A 84 1.84 2.56 -9.77
CA PRO A 84 0.53 2.06 -9.37
C PRO A 84 -0.13 2.85 -8.21
N HIS A 85 0.67 3.34 -7.27
CA HIS A 85 0.17 4.18 -6.16
C HIS A 85 -0.33 5.54 -6.66
N LEU A 86 0.42 6.15 -7.58
CA LEU A 86 0.04 7.42 -8.19
C LEU A 86 -1.25 7.27 -9.01
N VAL A 87 -1.36 6.20 -9.80
CA VAL A 87 -2.56 5.92 -10.60
C VAL A 87 -3.80 5.72 -9.72
N GLY A 88 -3.67 4.96 -8.62
CA GLY A 88 -4.73 4.81 -7.65
C GLY A 88 -5.15 6.14 -7.02
N PHE A 89 -4.19 6.91 -6.53
CA PHE A 89 -4.43 8.25 -5.96
C PHE A 89 -5.15 9.18 -6.94
N LEU A 90 -4.75 9.18 -8.21
CA LEU A 90 -5.39 9.99 -9.23
C LEU A 90 -6.81 9.54 -9.57
N GLY A 91 -7.05 8.23 -9.65
CA GLY A 91 -8.41 7.71 -9.78
C GLY A 91 -9.32 8.21 -8.65
N ASP A 92 -8.80 8.20 -7.42
CA ASP A 92 -9.52 8.65 -6.23
C ASP A 92 -9.84 10.15 -6.27
N ILE A 93 -8.92 11.02 -6.69
CA ILE A 93 -9.16 12.48 -6.75
C ILE A 93 -10.02 12.86 -7.95
N GLN A 94 -9.84 12.21 -9.11
CA GLN A 94 -10.67 12.44 -10.30
C GLN A 94 -12.12 12.03 -10.06
N ALA A 95 -12.37 10.91 -9.37
CA ALA A 95 -13.72 10.51 -8.97
C ALA A 95 -14.42 11.57 -8.09
N LYS A 96 -13.65 12.47 -7.46
CA LYS A 96 -14.15 13.60 -6.68
C LYS A 96 -14.16 14.94 -7.44
N GLY A 97 -13.77 14.92 -8.72
CA GLY A 97 -13.70 16.09 -9.58
C GLY A 97 -12.51 17.00 -9.28
N VAL A 98 -11.41 16.44 -8.75
CA VAL A 98 -10.18 17.17 -8.47
C VAL A 98 -9.10 16.77 -9.47
N ASP A 99 -8.51 17.76 -10.13
CA ASP A 99 -7.41 17.57 -11.08
C ASP A 99 -6.03 17.55 -10.40
N LEU A 100 -5.00 17.17 -11.16
CA LEU A 100 -3.61 17.15 -10.71
C LEU A 100 -2.70 17.90 -11.66
N TYR A 101 -1.85 18.76 -11.09
CA TYR A 101 -0.73 19.38 -11.76
C TYR A 101 0.59 18.89 -11.16
N LEU A 102 1.50 18.38 -12.01
CA LEU A 102 2.85 17.95 -11.64
C LEU A 102 3.87 18.82 -12.36
N HIS A 103 4.59 19.64 -11.58
CA HIS A 103 5.48 20.66 -12.12
C HIS A 103 6.63 20.08 -12.95
N GLN A 104 7.40 19.14 -12.38
CA GLN A 104 8.55 18.53 -13.05
C GLN A 104 8.19 17.74 -14.31
N GLN A 105 7.04 17.10 -14.32
CA GLN A 105 6.57 16.30 -15.44
C GLN A 105 5.81 17.12 -16.48
N GLY A 106 5.51 18.39 -16.19
CA GLY A 106 4.66 19.21 -17.06
C GLY A 106 3.27 18.61 -17.29
N LEU A 107 2.78 17.81 -16.34
CA LEU A 107 1.51 17.10 -16.47
C LEU A 107 0.40 17.92 -15.81
N ASP A 108 -0.67 18.18 -16.57
CA ASP A 108 -1.87 18.86 -16.11
C ASP A 108 -3.11 18.08 -16.54
N THR A 109 -3.78 17.43 -15.59
CA THR A 109 -4.97 16.59 -15.89
C THR A 109 -6.23 17.40 -16.17
N SER A 110 -6.22 18.72 -15.97
CA SER A 110 -7.32 19.59 -16.41
C SER A 110 -7.38 19.69 -17.93
N THR A 111 -6.25 19.41 -18.62
CA THR A 111 -6.17 19.43 -20.08
C THR A 111 -6.47 18.06 -20.70
N PRO A 112 -7.04 18.00 -21.93
CA PRO A 112 -7.25 16.74 -22.62
C PRO A 112 -5.96 15.92 -22.83
N SER A 113 -4.86 16.60 -23.20
CA SER A 113 -3.53 15.96 -23.39
C SER A 113 -2.96 15.39 -22.08
N GLY A 114 -3.08 16.13 -20.98
CA GLY A 114 -2.64 15.64 -19.66
C GLY A 114 -3.47 14.45 -19.19
N ARG A 115 -4.78 14.46 -19.41
CA ARG A 115 -5.63 13.28 -19.14
C ARG A 115 -5.24 12.07 -19.98
N ALA A 116 -4.97 12.26 -21.28
CA ALA A 116 -4.54 11.18 -22.15
C ALA A 116 -3.18 10.61 -21.72
N MET A 117 -2.19 11.48 -21.45
CA MET A 117 -0.88 11.08 -20.94
C MET A 117 -0.98 10.31 -19.62
N PHE A 118 -1.87 10.76 -18.74
CA PHE A 118 -2.13 10.06 -17.49
C PHE A 118 -2.77 8.67 -17.71
N GLY A 119 -3.73 8.55 -18.63
CA GLY A 119 -4.30 7.24 -19.01
C GLY A 119 -3.23 6.26 -19.48
N MET A 120 -2.25 6.73 -20.28
CA MET A 120 -1.10 5.93 -20.69
C MET A 120 -0.24 5.47 -19.50
N LEU A 121 0.03 6.35 -18.52
CA LEU A 121 0.73 5.99 -17.30
C LEU A 121 -0.02 4.90 -16.50
N GLY A 122 -1.35 4.93 -16.50
CA GLY A 122 -2.19 3.88 -15.91
C GLY A 122 -1.96 2.51 -16.54
N VAL A 123 -1.92 2.44 -17.87
CA VAL A 123 -1.64 1.21 -18.60
C VAL A 123 -0.23 0.68 -18.29
N PHE A 124 0.77 1.56 -18.25
CA PHE A 124 2.13 1.16 -17.86
C PHE A 124 2.21 0.65 -16.42
N ALA A 125 1.50 1.26 -15.49
CA ALA A 125 1.44 0.79 -14.10
C ALA A 125 0.84 -0.62 -13.97
N GLU A 126 -0.16 -0.92 -14.76
CA GLU A 126 -0.81 -2.24 -14.78
C GLU A 126 0.09 -3.29 -15.42
N PHE A 127 0.78 -2.93 -16.50
CA PHE A 127 1.79 -3.77 -17.11
C PHE A 127 2.95 -4.09 -16.14
N GLU A 128 3.51 -3.08 -15.45
CA GLU A 128 4.55 -3.29 -14.44
C GLU A 128 4.09 -4.24 -13.33
N ARG A 129 2.85 -4.08 -12.84
CA ARG A 129 2.26 -4.95 -11.82
C ARG A 129 2.12 -6.40 -12.31
N SER A 130 1.72 -6.60 -13.57
CA SER A 130 1.59 -7.93 -14.16
C SER A 130 2.95 -8.62 -14.32
N MET A 131 3.97 -7.89 -14.77
CA MET A 131 5.34 -8.37 -14.88
C MET A 131 5.95 -8.78 -13.52
N ILE A 132 5.70 -7.99 -12.48
CA ILE A 132 6.13 -8.32 -11.12
C ILE A 132 5.44 -9.61 -10.63
N ARG A 133 4.13 -9.72 -10.86
CA ARG A 133 3.35 -10.92 -10.50
C ARG A 133 3.88 -12.18 -11.20
N GLU A 134 4.13 -12.10 -12.50
CA GLU A 134 4.71 -13.22 -13.27
C GLU A 134 6.09 -13.63 -12.76
N ARG A 135 6.94 -12.66 -12.43
CA ARG A 135 8.27 -12.92 -11.87
C ARG A 135 8.18 -13.63 -10.52
N ILE A 136 7.26 -13.19 -9.65
CA ILE A 136 7.02 -13.85 -8.35
C ILE A 136 6.51 -15.28 -8.56
N LEU A 137 5.53 -15.49 -9.44
CA LEU A 137 4.98 -16.82 -9.72
C LEU A 137 6.02 -17.76 -10.34
N SER A 138 6.84 -17.26 -11.27
CA SER A 138 7.97 -18.01 -11.84
C SER A 138 8.99 -18.38 -10.76
N GLY A 139 9.32 -17.46 -9.85
CA GLY A 139 10.21 -17.71 -8.71
C GLY A 139 9.66 -18.79 -7.78
N LEU A 140 8.37 -18.72 -7.45
CA LEU A 140 7.69 -19.72 -6.62
C LEU A 140 7.66 -21.12 -7.26
N ARG A 141 7.44 -21.20 -8.58
CA ARG A 141 7.47 -22.47 -9.34
C ARG A 141 8.85 -23.14 -9.33
N ARG A 142 9.93 -22.34 -9.31
CA ARG A 142 11.32 -22.87 -9.27
C ARG A 142 11.75 -23.28 -7.87
N THR A 143 11.04 -22.84 -6.84
CA THR A 143 11.41 -23.11 -5.45
C THR A 143 10.76 -24.40 -4.98
N SER A 144 11.56 -25.42 -4.66
CA SER A 144 11.11 -26.68 -4.04
C SER A 144 10.70 -26.48 -2.57
N LYS A 145 11.02 -25.35 -1.96
CA LYS A 145 10.66 -25.02 -0.57
C LYS A 145 9.17 -24.72 -0.48
N LYS A 146 8.44 -25.50 0.33
CA LYS A 146 7.04 -25.18 0.65
C LYS A 146 6.95 -23.81 1.27
N SER A 147 6.19 -22.92 0.63
CA SER A 147 5.85 -21.59 1.16
C SER A 147 4.89 -21.76 2.33
N GLY A 148 5.12 -21.02 3.41
CA GLY A 148 4.26 -21.04 4.57
C GLY A 148 5.03 -21.08 5.89
N ARG A 149 4.30 -21.23 7.00
CA ARG A 149 4.89 -21.38 8.33
C ARG A 149 5.71 -22.66 8.38
N LYS A 150 6.91 -22.57 8.92
CA LYS A 150 7.75 -23.77 9.15
C LYS A 150 6.95 -24.83 9.90
N PRO A 151 7.02 -26.12 9.48
CA PRO A 151 6.42 -27.20 10.23
C PRO A 151 6.91 -27.18 11.69
N MET A 152 6.06 -27.63 12.60
CA MET A 152 6.47 -27.84 13.98
C MET A 152 7.55 -28.94 14.00
N ALA A 153 8.55 -28.78 14.85
CA ALA A 153 9.60 -29.79 15.00
C ALA A 153 9.00 -31.17 15.37
N ASP A 154 9.52 -32.24 14.79
CA ASP A 154 8.94 -33.57 14.90
C ASP A 154 8.91 -34.10 16.34
N ASP A 155 9.91 -33.78 17.14
CA ASP A 155 9.98 -34.09 18.57
C ASP A 155 8.78 -33.49 19.33
N ARG A 156 8.44 -32.25 19.01
CA ARG A 156 7.31 -31.55 19.61
C ARG A 156 5.97 -32.13 19.15
N VAL A 157 5.86 -32.51 17.88
CA VAL A 157 4.67 -33.18 17.36
C VAL A 157 4.47 -34.54 18.06
N GLN A 158 5.55 -35.29 18.25
CA GLN A 158 5.51 -36.56 18.96
C GLN A 158 5.15 -36.42 20.45
N ALA A 159 5.67 -35.40 21.13
CA ALA A 159 5.29 -35.08 22.51
C ALA A 159 3.78 -34.77 22.64
N ILE A 160 3.22 -34.00 21.71
CA ILE A 160 1.77 -33.70 21.66
C ILE A 160 0.97 -34.99 21.43
N ARG A 161 1.42 -35.86 20.52
CA ARG A 161 0.76 -37.17 20.26
C ARG A 161 0.74 -38.05 21.49
N ARG A 162 1.84 -38.13 22.24
CA ARG A 162 1.91 -38.90 23.51
C ARG A 162 0.91 -38.37 24.52
N SER A 163 0.89 -37.05 24.78
CA SER A 163 -0.03 -36.46 25.73
C SER A 163 -1.50 -36.69 25.35
N LEU A 164 -1.82 -36.70 24.06
CA LEU A 164 -3.16 -37.02 23.58
C LEU A 164 -3.51 -38.51 23.74
N ALA A 165 -2.53 -39.42 23.50
CA ALA A 165 -2.70 -40.85 23.71
C ALA A 165 -2.90 -41.20 25.19
N ASP A 166 -2.26 -40.46 26.11
CA ASP A 166 -2.41 -40.57 27.56
C ASP A 166 -3.74 -40.00 28.08
N GLY A 167 -4.66 -39.56 27.17
CA GLY A 167 -6.00 -39.07 27.49
C GLY A 167 -6.09 -37.60 27.85
N ALA A 168 -5.02 -36.81 27.66
CA ALA A 168 -5.07 -35.39 27.91
C ALA A 168 -5.97 -34.64 26.90
N GLY A 169 -6.83 -33.76 27.38
CA GLY A 169 -7.70 -32.98 26.51
C GLY A 169 -6.96 -31.93 25.68
N ILE A 170 -7.51 -31.56 24.50
CA ILE A 170 -6.91 -30.66 23.52
C ILE A 170 -6.39 -29.34 24.15
N ARG A 171 -7.20 -28.70 25.03
CA ARG A 171 -6.81 -27.43 25.67
C ARG A 171 -5.69 -27.60 26.70
N ALA A 172 -5.68 -28.71 27.42
CA ALA A 172 -4.63 -29.02 28.39
C ALA A 172 -3.30 -29.29 27.66
N THR A 173 -3.32 -30.12 26.63
CA THR A 173 -2.18 -30.42 25.76
C THR A 173 -1.63 -29.17 25.07
N ALA A 174 -2.52 -28.29 24.60
CA ALA A 174 -2.13 -27.01 23.99
C ALA A 174 -1.34 -26.12 24.96
N ARG A 175 -1.79 -26.03 26.21
CA ARG A 175 -1.09 -25.28 27.28
C ARG A 175 0.25 -25.93 27.63
N LEU A 176 0.27 -27.25 27.84
CA LEU A 176 1.47 -28.00 28.21
C LEU A 176 2.59 -27.84 27.18
N HIS A 177 2.25 -27.89 25.90
CA HIS A 177 3.24 -27.83 24.80
C HIS A 177 3.35 -26.44 24.17
N ALA A 178 2.80 -25.38 24.78
CA ALA A 178 2.78 -24.00 24.26
C ALA A 178 2.36 -23.93 22.77
N ALA A 179 1.38 -24.75 22.38
CA ALA A 179 0.83 -24.85 21.03
C ALA A 179 -0.57 -24.23 20.96
N SER A 180 -1.04 -23.82 19.74
CA SER A 180 -2.41 -23.40 19.60
C SER A 180 -3.38 -24.59 19.73
N PRO A 181 -4.57 -24.42 20.34
CA PRO A 181 -5.58 -25.48 20.39
C PRO A 181 -5.93 -26.03 19.01
N MET A 182 -5.93 -25.19 17.98
CA MET A 182 -6.20 -25.58 16.59
C MET A 182 -5.11 -26.53 16.05
N THR A 183 -3.84 -26.28 16.38
CA THR A 183 -2.72 -27.15 15.99
C THR A 183 -2.84 -28.53 16.66
N VAL A 184 -3.17 -28.55 17.95
CA VAL A 184 -3.35 -29.81 18.69
C VAL A 184 -4.58 -30.56 18.17
N SER A 185 -5.68 -29.88 17.87
CA SER A 185 -6.89 -30.48 17.28
C SER A 185 -6.60 -31.11 15.90
N LYS A 186 -5.76 -30.47 15.08
CA LYS A 186 -5.31 -31.02 13.80
C LYS A 186 -4.50 -32.29 14.01
N ILE A 187 -3.55 -32.29 14.93
CA ILE A 187 -2.73 -33.46 15.25
C ILE A 187 -3.62 -34.62 15.78
N ALA A 188 -4.59 -34.33 16.64
CA ALA A 188 -5.54 -35.31 17.14
C ALA A 188 -6.35 -35.96 16.02
N ARG A 189 -6.81 -35.15 15.05
CA ARG A 189 -7.54 -35.64 13.87
C ARG A 189 -6.66 -36.53 12.99
N ASP A 190 -5.40 -36.14 12.77
CA ASP A 190 -4.45 -36.90 11.99
C ASP A 190 -4.09 -38.27 12.70
N MET A 191 -4.22 -38.37 14.03
CA MET A 191 -4.08 -39.60 14.78
C MET A 191 -5.29 -40.53 14.68
N ALA A 192 -6.49 -39.98 14.57
CA ALA A 192 -7.75 -40.73 14.48
C ALA A 192 -7.95 -41.43 13.11
N GLY A 193 -7.10 -41.09 12.11
CA GLY A 193 -7.26 -41.61 10.75
C GLY A 193 -8.43 -40.98 10.00
N PRO A 194 -8.59 -41.22 8.68
CA PRO A 194 -9.76 -40.79 7.94
C PRO A 194 -10.98 -41.54 8.53
N SER A 195 -11.92 -40.78 9.11
CA SER A 195 -13.24 -41.33 9.41
C SER A 195 -13.91 -41.68 8.09
N ASP A 196 -14.12 -42.95 7.80
CA ASP A 196 -14.97 -43.37 6.69
C ASP A 196 -16.31 -42.63 6.80
N PRO A 197 -16.80 -42.02 5.71
CA PRO A 197 -18.15 -41.52 5.71
C PRO A 197 -19.09 -42.72 5.84
N VAL A 198 -19.72 -42.80 7.02
CA VAL A 198 -20.79 -43.78 7.25
C VAL A 198 -21.82 -43.61 6.17
N ALA A 199 -21.97 -44.65 5.35
CA ALA A 199 -23.05 -44.80 4.40
C ALA A 199 -24.40 -44.78 5.15
N ALA A 200 -25.24 -43.83 4.80
CA ALA A 200 -26.67 -43.83 5.08
C ALA A 200 -27.40 -43.24 3.88
#